data_dae8aea38c151dd15d6c2dbcb6596e33
#
_entry.id   dae8aea38c151dd15d6c2dbcb6596e33
#
_cell.length_a   1.000
_cell.length_b   1.000
_cell.length_c   1.000
_cell.angle_alpha   90.00
_cell.angle_beta   90.00
_cell.angle_gamma   90.00
#
_symmetry.space_group_name_H-M   'P 1'
#
loop_
_entity.id
_entity.type
_entity.pdbx_description
1 polymer ?
#
loop_
_entity_poly.entity_id
_entity_poly.type
_entity_poly.pdbx_seq_one_letter_code
_entity_poly.pdbx_strand_id
1 'polypeptide(L)'
;MRDHITGAVQFVSNNRLKFDRPAQPIEALPDPAETFGHVNKEVPQPSPKEVLAKLDTPEIKERCADLLSRYPVGQGALLEVLWLVQGVFGWVPREGIRWAANVCGCAPAHALGVATFYTMYNHAPKGKFLLQFCRNISCTIKGAPSLIAHVEKSLNIKTGETTPDGLFTLLQVECLGSCGNGPMMLVNDDFATDVENDQLVMKPGTTLTEESIARILKWCYAHENNIPKHDVLGGVVKGHSGHPGAPGAKAKPQVADYAPPSPVLNVKAEADENGATLTWKGAPEFTKIVVEKKNGSKWDVVGEPGVKDKAFVDAAGKVGDVYRMIATSGERTAKPSKEAVTTQKPAPVEEAK
;
A
#
# COMPACT_ATOMS: atom_id res chain seq x y z
N MET A 1 -10.50 -32.11 -26.23
CA MET A 1 -10.79 -30.74 -25.76
C MET A 1 -12.14 -30.60 -25.03
N ARG A 2 -13.21 -31.33 -25.41
CA ARG A 2 -14.49 -31.35 -24.66
C ARG A 2 -14.38 -32.02 -23.30
N ASP A 3 -13.57 -33.04 -23.16
CA ASP A 3 -13.46 -33.80 -21.91
C ASP A 3 -12.76 -33.04 -20.78
N HIS A 4 -11.88 -32.10 -21.12
CA HIS A 4 -11.28 -31.20 -20.15
C HIS A 4 -12.29 -30.19 -19.57
N ILE A 5 -13.23 -29.72 -20.37
CA ILE A 5 -14.24 -28.75 -19.92
C ILE A 5 -15.30 -29.47 -19.07
N THR A 6 -15.70 -30.68 -19.43
CA THR A 6 -16.64 -31.48 -18.64
C THR A 6 -16.03 -31.92 -17.29
N GLY A 7 -14.76 -32.27 -17.29
CA GLY A 7 -14.02 -32.58 -16.06
C GLY A 7 -13.92 -31.38 -15.11
N ALA A 8 -13.61 -30.19 -15.66
CA ALA A 8 -13.55 -28.95 -14.89
C ALA A 8 -14.92 -28.53 -14.33
N VAL A 9 -15.99 -28.70 -15.11
CA VAL A 9 -17.36 -28.40 -14.67
C VAL A 9 -17.85 -29.38 -13.59
N GLN A 10 -17.52 -30.67 -13.73
CA GLN A 10 -17.82 -31.68 -12.68
C GLN A 10 -17.04 -31.39 -11.39
N PHE A 11 -15.82 -30.91 -11.52
CA PHE A 11 -14.98 -30.52 -10.41
C PHE A 11 -15.57 -29.34 -9.61
N VAL A 12 -16.08 -28.32 -10.32
CA VAL A 12 -16.70 -27.14 -9.70
C VAL A 12 -18.08 -27.52 -9.10
N SER A 13 -18.88 -28.36 -9.79
CA SER A 13 -20.23 -28.74 -9.35
C SER A 13 -20.23 -29.62 -8.10
N ASN A 14 -19.21 -30.47 -7.92
CA ASN A 14 -19.12 -31.37 -6.78
C ASN A 14 -18.39 -30.78 -5.56
N ASN A 15 -17.83 -29.57 -5.69
CA ASN A 15 -17.10 -28.87 -4.62
C ASN A 15 -16.08 -29.76 -3.86
N ARG A 16 -15.53 -30.77 -4.53
CA ARG A 16 -14.57 -31.73 -3.99
C ARG A 16 -13.38 -31.84 -4.91
N LEU A 17 -12.29 -31.20 -4.51
CA LEU A 17 -10.95 -31.52 -5.03
C LEU A 17 -10.63 -32.97 -4.63
N LYS A 18 -10.85 -33.91 -5.55
CA LYS A 18 -10.28 -35.24 -5.42
C LYS A 18 -8.82 -35.16 -5.87
N PHE A 19 -7.94 -35.04 -4.92
CA PHE A 19 -6.54 -35.30 -5.16
C PHE A 19 -6.37 -36.82 -5.13
N ASP A 20 -5.96 -37.43 -6.24
CA ASP A 20 -5.59 -38.85 -6.31
C ASP A 20 -4.28 -39.17 -5.55
N ARG A 21 -3.74 -38.19 -4.84
CA ARG A 21 -2.66 -38.40 -3.88
C ARG A 21 -3.25 -38.60 -2.49
N PRO A 22 -2.83 -39.68 -1.79
CA PRO A 22 -3.15 -39.77 -0.38
C PRO A 22 -2.70 -38.49 0.31
N ALA A 23 -3.59 -37.88 1.10
CA ALA A 23 -3.22 -36.71 1.89
C ALA A 23 -1.97 -37.08 2.70
N GLN A 24 -0.88 -36.36 2.49
CA GLN A 24 0.26 -36.51 3.37
C GLN A 24 -0.18 -36.14 4.79
N PRO A 25 0.23 -36.92 5.79
CA PRO A 25 0.00 -36.51 7.17
C PRO A 25 0.50 -35.09 7.38
N ILE A 26 -0.27 -34.27 8.11
CA ILE A 26 0.10 -32.87 8.42
C ILE A 26 1.49 -32.81 9.05
N GLU A 27 1.89 -33.83 9.78
CA GLU A 27 3.23 -34.01 10.36
C GLU A 27 4.35 -34.19 9.34
N ALA A 28 4.03 -34.54 8.10
CA ALA A 28 5.00 -34.67 7.02
C ALA A 28 5.16 -33.40 6.17
N LEU A 29 4.37 -32.37 6.44
CA LEU A 29 4.59 -31.06 5.81
C LEU A 29 5.71 -30.34 6.57
N PRO A 30 6.66 -29.71 5.85
CA PRO A 30 7.66 -28.89 6.51
C PRO A 30 6.95 -27.83 7.35
N ASP A 31 7.48 -27.55 8.53
CA ASP A 31 6.96 -26.49 9.39
C ASP A 31 6.84 -25.20 8.55
N PRO A 32 5.67 -24.54 8.53
CA PRO A 32 5.54 -23.25 7.89
C PRO A 32 6.62 -22.25 8.30
N ALA A 33 7.17 -22.37 9.52
CA ALA A 33 8.32 -21.59 9.96
C ALA A 33 9.61 -21.92 9.19
N GLU A 34 9.81 -23.17 8.77
CA GLU A 34 10.94 -23.55 7.93
C GLU A 34 10.76 -23.08 6.48
N THR A 35 9.53 -23.07 5.99
CA THR A 35 9.22 -22.69 4.61
C THR A 35 9.13 -21.17 4.43
N PHE A 36 8.61 -20.46 5.43
CA PHE A 36 8.40 -19.00 5.40
C PHE A 36 9.23 -18.24 6.45
N GLY A 37 10.20 -18.86 7.04
CA GLY A 37 11.31 -18.39 7.90
C GLY A 37 11.06 -17.31 8.96
N HIS A 38 9.96 -16.59 8.88
CA HIS A 38 9.69 -15.39 9.67
C HIS A 38 8.25 -15.28 10.20
N VAL A 39 7.39 -16.25 9.90
CA VAL A 39 5.95 -16.13 10.23
C VAL A 39 5.60 -16.71 11.60
N ASN A 40 6.41 -17.61 12.18
CA ASN A 40 6.00 -18.43 13.33
C ASN A 40 6.91 -18.37 14.57
N LYS A 41 7.92 -17.52 14.65
CA LYS A 41 8.54 -17.29 15.96
C LYS A 41 7.53 -16.54 16.83
N GLU A 42 7.21 -17.06 17.99
CA GLU A 42 6.43 -16.34 18.99
C GLU A 42 7.21 -15.10 19.42
N VAL A 43 6.96 -14.01 18.73
CA VAL A 43 7.54 -12.71 19.05
C VAL A 43 6.67 -12.09 20.12
N PRO A 44 7.26 -11.62 21.24
CA PRO A 44 6.52 -10.88 22.25
C PRO A 44 5.79 -9.71 21.61
N GLN A 45 4.46 -9.71 21.71
CA GLN A 45 3.63 -8.66 21.12
C GLN A 45 3.49 -7.51 22.11
N PRO A 46 3.59 -6.25 21.66
CA PRO A 46 3.27 -5.11 22.50
C PRO A 46 1.80 -5.17 22.92
N SER A 47 1.49 -4.73 24.11
CA SER A 47 0.12 -4.63 24.60
C SER A 47 -0.67 -3.56 23.79
N PRO A 48 -2.01 -3.66 23.73
CA PRO A 48 -2.84 -2.62 23.09
C PRO A 48 -2.56 -1.22 23.65
N LYS A 49 -2.29 -1.12 24.95
CA LYS A 49 -1.97 0.16 25.60
C LYS A 49 -0.64 0.76 25.10
N GLU A 50 0.38 -0.07 24.92
CA GLU A 50 1.68 0.35 24.38
C GLU A 50 1.55 0.78 22.92
N VAL A 51 0.76 0.06 22.12
CA VAL A 51 0.50 0.42 20.72
C VAL A 51 -0.20 1.77 20.64
N LEU A 52 -1.26 1.98 21.42
CA LEU A 52 -1.97 3.26 21.47
C LEU A 52 -1.06 4.39 21.95
N ALA A 53 -0.24 4.16 22.98
CA ALA A 53 0.68 5.19 23.49
C ALA A 53 1.66 5.69 22.43
N LYS A 54 2.07 4.84 21.50
CA LYS A 54 3.00 5.19 20.42
C LYS A 54 2.34 5.69 19.15
N LEU A 55 1.15 5.18 18.80
CA LEU A 55 0.48 5.50 17.52
C LEU A 55 -0.61 6.56 17.66
N ASP A 56 -1.15 6.81 18.86
CA ASP A 56 -2.25 7.74 19.06
C ASP A 56 -1.76 9.17 19.41
N THR A 57 -0.61 9.55 18.88
CA THR A 57 -0.03 10.89 19.05
C THR A 57 -0.67 11.89 18.09
N PRO A 58 -0.70 13.20 18.45
CA PRO A 58 -1.23 14.24 17.55
C PRO A 58 -0.56 14.22 16.17
N GLU A 59 0.74 14.05 16.11
CA GLU A 59 1.52 14.01 14.87
C GLU A 59 1.12 12.83 13.96
N ILE A 60 0.97 11.62 14.52
CA ILE A 60 0.54 10.45 13.75
C ILE A 60 -0.91 10.60 13.31
N LYS A 61 -1.79 11.17 14.15
CA LYS A 61 -3.18 11.46 13.79
C LYS A 61 -3.29 12.44 12.62
N GLU A 62 -2.50 13.51 12.63
CA GLU A 62 -2.43 14.46 11.54
C GLU A 62 -1.94 13.77 10.25
N ARG A 63 -0.90 12.96 10.35
CA ARG A 63 -0.40 12.19 9.21
C ARG A 63 -1.43 11.19 8.67
N CYS A 64 -2.13 10.48 9.53
CA CYS A 64 -3.22 9.59 9.12
C CYS A 64 -4.36 10.37 8.42
N ALA A 65 -4.72 11.54 8.93
CA ALA A 65 -5.74 12.38 8.31
C ALA A 65 -5.33 12.83 6.90
N ASP A 66 -4.07 13.23 6.72
CA ASP A 66 -3.51 13.56 5.41
C ASP A 66 -3.54 12.34 4.46
N LEU A 67 -3.08 11.18 4.91
CA LEU A 67 -3.11 9.96 4.11
C LEU A 67 -4.53 9.57 3.70
N LEU A 68 -5.46 9.55 4.63
CA LEU A 68 -6.86 9.21 4.37
C LEU A 68 -7.52 10.19 3.38
N SER A 69 -7.12 11.46 3.40
CA SER A 69 -7.66 12.47 2.50
C SER A 69 -7.32 12.25 1.03
N ARG A 70 -6.25 11.48 0.75
CA ARG A 70 -5.77 11.21 -0.61
C ARG A 70 -6.56 10.12 -1.33
N TYR A 71 -7.40 9.38 -0.61
CA TYR A 71 -8.13 8.23 -1.13
C TYR A 71 -9.64 8.43 -1.01
N PRO A 72 -10.42 7.97 -1.98
CA PRO A 72 -11.87 8.07 -1.94
C PRO A 72 -12.52 7.22 -0.84
N VAL A 73 -11.81 6.18 -0.38
CA VAL A 73 -12.20 5.32 0.75
C VAL A 73 -10.98 5.07 1.62
N GLY A 74 -11.16 5.07 2.95
CA GLY A 74 -10.05 4.93 3.91
C GLY A 74 -9.23 3.65 3.73
N GLN A 75 -9.86 2.58 3.25
CA GLN A 75 -9.18 1.31 2.94
C GLN A 75 -8.05 1.48 1.93
N GLY A 76 -8.13 2.46 1.01
CA GLY A 76 -7.06 2.75 0.05
C GLY A 76 -5.76 3.23 0.69
N ALA A 77 -5.83 3.82 1.89
CA ALA A 77 -4.67 4.30 2.63
C ALA A 77 -3.99 3.21 3.48
N LEU A 78 -4.53 1.99 3.52
CA LEU A 78 -4.09 0.95 4.45
C LEU A 78 -2.60 0.62 4.33
N LEU A 79 -2.06 0.56 3.11
CA LEU A 79 -0.64 0.30 2.88
C LEU A 79 0.24 1.37 3.57
N GLU A 80 -0.07 2.64 3.37
CA GLU A 80 0.70 3.73 3.96
C GLU A 80 0.53 3.81 5.47
N VAL A 81 -0.65 3.51 6.00
CA VAL A 81 -0.89 3.45 7.45
C VAL A 81 -0.12 2.28 8.10
N LEU A 82 -0.01 1.13 7.44
CA LEU A 82 0.83 0.02 7.90
C LEU A 82 2.33 0.41 7.87
N TRP A 83 2.77 1.22 6.91
CA TRP A 83 4.11 1.79 6.92
C TRP A 83 4.36 2.72 8.10
N LEU A 84 3.39 3.54 8.51
CA LEU A 84 3.50 4.34 9.74
C LEU A 84 3.70 3.45 10.96
N VAL A 85 2.93 2.35 11.07
CA VAL A 85 3.10 1.37 12.15
C VAL A 85 4.50 0.79 12.13
N GLN A 86 4.98 0.34 10.97
CA GLN A 86 6.33 -0.21 10.82
C GLN A 86 7.42 0.81 11.17
N GLY A 87 7.25 2.06 10.79
CA GLY A 87 8.20 3.12 11.13
C GLY A 87 8.33 3.37 12.63
N VAL A 88 7.23 3.24 13.38
CA VAL A 88 7.22 3.42 14.83
C VAL A 88 7.82 2.24 15.60
N PHE A 89 7.53 1.01 15.13
CA PHE A 89 7.95 -0.21 15.84
C PHE A 89 9.15 -0.93 15.21
N GLY A 90 9.54 -0.58 13.97
CA GLY A 90 10.50 -1.32 13.15
C GLY A 90 9.90 -2.58 12.51
N TRP A 91 8.68 -2.94 12.87
CA TRP A 91 7.90 -4.06 12.37
C TRP A 91 6.40 -3.81 12.59
N VAL A 92 5.54 -4.67 12.07
CA VAL A 92 4.08 -4.49 12.18
C VAL A 92 3.50 -5.48 13.19
N PRO A 93 3.35 -5.10 14.48
CA PRO A 93 2.76 -5.95 15.49
C PRO A 93 1.25 -6.16 15.25
N ARG A 94 0.69 -7.27 15.78
CA ARG A 94 -0.73 -7.62 15.61
C ARG A 94 -1.69 -6.51 16.04
N GLU A 95 -1.40 -5.86 17.16
CA GLU A 95 -2.22 -4.73 17.65
C GLU A 95 -2.03 -3.49 16.77
N GLY A 96 -0.87 -3.31 16.15
CA GLY A 96 -0.64 -2.27 15.14
C GLY A 96 -1.47 -2.49 13.87
N ILE A 97 -1.63 -3.75 13.43
CA ILE A 97 -2.53 -4.11 12.32
C ILE A 97 -3.98 -3.78 12.68
N ARG A 98 -4.43 -4.11 13.89
CA ARG A 98 -5.79 -3.77 14.36
C ARG A 98 -6.01 -2.26 14.41
N TRP A 99 -5.01 -1.54 14.91
CA TRP A 99 -5.06 -0.07 14.92
C TRP A 99 -5.16 0.50 13.50
N ALA A 100 -4.34 0.03 12.56
CA ALA A 100 -4.39 0.44 11.15
C ALA A 100 -5.75 0.15 10.51
N ALA A 101 -6.33 -1.02 10.80
CA ALA A 101 -7.67 -1.40 10.34
C ALA A 101 -8.73 -0.41 10.83
N ASN A 102 -8.69 -0.02 12.10
CA ASN A 102 -9.60 0.96 12.68
C ASN A 102 -9.46 2.34 12.04
N VAL A 103 -8.21 2.81 11.85
CA VAL A 103 -7.92 4.09 11.19
C VAL A 103 -8.48 4.10 9.76
N CYS A 104 -8.31 3.01 9.01
CA CYS A 104 -8.74 2.90 7.62
C CYS A 104 -10.21 2.48 7.46
N GLY A 105 -10.93 2.18 8.54
CA GLY A 105 -12.32 1.74 8.49
C GLY A 105 -12.54 0.40 7.78
N CYS A 106 -11.62 -0.54 7.92
CA CYS A 106 -11.70 -1.88 7.34
C CYS A 106 -11.66 -2.98 8.41
N ALA A 107 -12.01 -4.21 8.00
CA ALA A 107 -11.96 -5.35 8.92
C ALA A 107 -10.50 -5.70 9.29
N PRO A 108 -10.20 -6.04 10.56
CA PRO A 108 -8.86 -6.46 10.97
C PRO A 108 -8.31 -7.65 10.18
N ALA A 109 -9.16 -8.57 9.76
CA ALA A 109 -8.76 -9.70 8.91
C ALA A 109 -8.28 -9.24 7.53
N HIS A 110 -8.90 -8.18 6.96
CA HIS A 110 -8.45 -7.60 5.71
C HIS A 110 -7.08 -6.93 5.87
N ALA A 111 -6.89 -6.14 6.94
CA ALA A 111 -5.61 -5.50 7.23
C ALA A 111 -4.49 -6.54 7.47
N LEU A 112 -4.81 -7.65 8.15
CA LEU A 112 -3.88 -8.76 8.31
C LEU A 112 -3.53 -9.40 6.96
N GLY A 113 -4.51 -9.63 6.10
CA GLY A 113 -4.29 -10.16 4.75
C GLY A 113 -3.37 -9.26 3.93
N VAL A 114 -3.54 -7.93 3.99
CA VAL A 114 -2.65 -6.97 3.32
C VAL A 114 -1.25 -7.02 3.93
N ALA A 115 -1.14 -6.97 5.25
CA ALA A 115 0.15 -6.98 5.93
C ALA A 115 0.96 -8.25 5.62
N THR A 116 0.31 -9.42 5.53
CA THR A 116 0.98 -10.70 5.24
C THR A 116 1.22 -10.93 3.75
N PHE A 117 0.44 -10.33 2.88
CA PHE A 117 0.61 -10.45 1.43
C PHE A 117 1.84 -9.65 0.94
N TYR A 118 2.02 -8.43 1.42
CA TYR A 118 3.11 -7.56 0.99
C TYR A 118 4.38 -7.82 1.80
N THR A 119 5.40 -8.36 1.16
CA THR A 119 6.67 -8.79 1.79
C THR A 119 7.50 -7.66 2.39
N MET A 120 7.19 -6.41 2.09
CA MET A 120 7.84 -5.23 2.65
C MET A 120 7.51 -5.00 4.13
N TYR A 121 6.44 -5.62 4.65
CA TYR A 121 6.12 -5.54 6.07
C TYR A 121 6.83 -6.62 6.86
N ASN A 122 7.51 -6.19 7.92
CA ASN A 122 8.19 -7.07 8.85
C ASN A 122 7.20 -7.53 9.93
N HIS A 123 7.09 -8.84 10.16
CA HIS A 123 6.19 -9.41 11.16
C HIS A 123 6.88 -9.74 12.50
N ALA A 124 8.17 -9.45 12.59
CA ALA A 124 9.00 -9.60 13.77
C ALA A 124 10.04 -8.48 13.80
N PRO A 125 10.58 -8.15 14.97
CA PRO A 125 11.72 -7.24 15.09
C PRO A 125 12.87 -7.70 14.21
N LYS A 126 13.48 -6.79 13.49
CA LYS A 126 14.62 -7.02 12.62
C LYS A 126 15.87 -6.39 13.21
N GLY A 127 17.02 -6.85 12.75
CA GLY A 127 18.28 -6.18 12.98
C GLY A 127 18.30 -4.78 12.37
N LYS A 128 19.31 -4.00 12.75
CA LYS A 128 19.51 -2.65 12.21
C LYS A 128 19.65 -2.66 10.69
N PHE A 129 20.29 -3.70 10.14
CA PHE A 129 20.41 -3.94 8.70
C PHE A 129 19.67 -5.20 8.30
N LEU A 130 18.69 -5.05 7.41
CA LEU A 130 17.96 -6.12 6.79
C LEU A 130 18.62 -6.48 5.46
N LEU A 131 19.27 -7.63 5.41
CA LEU A 131 19.92 -8.15 4.20
C LEU A 131 18.93 -9.04 3.46
N GLN A 132 18.47 -8.60 2.29
CA GLN A 132 17.45 -9.31 1.51
C GLN A 132 18.05 -9.80 0.20
N PHE A 133 18.22 -11.11 0.07
CA PHE A 133 18.76 -11.73 -1.14
C PHE A 133 17.65 -12.23 -2.05
N CYS A 134 17.72 -11.86 -3.32
CA CYS A 134 16.84 -12.40 -4.34
C CYS A 134 17.15 -13.87 -4.59
N ARG A 135 16.13 -14.74 -4.46
CA ARG A 135 16.21 -16.19 -4.74
C ARG A 135 15.53 -16.60 -6.05
N ASN A 136 15.10 -15.65 -6.86
CA ASN A 136 14.38 -15.94 -8.09
C ASN A 136 15.33 -16.47 -9.19
N ILE A 137 14.76 -17.00 -10.26
CA ILE A 137 15.45 -17.81 -11.29
C ILE A 137 16.76 -17.17 -11.76
N SER A 138 16.74 -15.91 -12.19
CA SER A 138 17.94 -15.25 -12.74
C SER A 138 19.08 -15.14 -11.71
N CYS A 139 18.75 -14.79 -10.47
CA CYS A 139 19.75 -14.71 -9.40
C CYS A 139 20.25 -16.08 -8.97
N THR A 140 19.37 -17.07 -8.92
CA THR A 140 19.72 -18.45 -8.58
C THR A 140 20.67 -19.06 -9.61
N ILE A 141 20.38 -18.93 -10.91
CA ILE A 141 21.26 -19.42 -11.99
C ILE A 141 22.63 -18.73 -11.96
N LYS A 142 22.68 -17.46 -11.56
CA LYS A 142 23.90 -16.67 -11.45
C LYS A 142 24.65 -16.84 -10.12
N GLY A 143 24.22 -17.78 -9.24
CA GLY A 143 24.97 -18.16 -8.05
C GLY A 143 24.49 -17.53 -6.74
N ALA A 144 23.30 -16.94 -6.67
CA ALA A 144 22.76 -16.39 -5.41
C ALA A 144 22.80 -17.38 -4.22
N PRO A 145 22.50 -18.70 -4.38
CA PRO A 145 22.57 -19.64 -3.27
C PRO A 145 23.94 -19.73 -2.63
N SER A 146 25.02 -19.68 -3.39
CA SER A 146 26.40 -19.70 -2.87
C SER A 146 26.72 -18.45 -2.06
N LEU A 147 26.27 -17.28 -2.55
CA LEU A 147 26.47 -16.02 -1.84
C LEU A 147 25.65 -15.95 -0.55
N ILE A 148 24.42 -16.48 -0.55
CA ILE A 148 23.60 -16.59 0.67
C ILE A 148 24.31 -17.48 1.70
N ALA A 149 24.80 -18.66 1.28
CA ALA A 149 25.54 -19.56 2.16
C ALA A 149 26.82 -18.90 2.69
N HIS A 150 27.51 -18.09 1.87
CA HIS A 150 28.67 -17.30 2.30
C HIS A 150 28.29 -16.30 3.42
N VAL A 151 27.17 -15.57 3.29
CA VAL A 151 26.68 -14.63 4.30
C VAL A 151 26.24 -15.37 5.56
N GLU A 152 25.52 -16.49 5.44
CA GLU A 152 25.12 -17.32 6.59
C GLU A 152 26.34 -17.74 7.41
N LYS A 153 27.40 -18.17 6.74
CA LYS A 153 28.65 -18.55 7.38
C LYS A 153 29.39 -17.35 8.01
N SER A 154 29.43 -16.23 7.28
CA SER A 154 30.16 -15.03 7.73
C SER A 154 29.52 -14.38 8.97
N LEU A 155 28.19 -14.40 9.06
CA LEU A 155 27.43 -13.83 10.17
C LEU A 155 27.04 -14.88 11.23
N ASN A 156 27.33 -16.17 10.97
CA ASN A 156 26.94 -17.29 11.83
C ASN A 156 25.44 -17.30 12.18
N ILE A 157 24.60 -17.05 11.18
CA ILE A 157 23.14 -17.11 11.25
C ILE A 157 22.58 -17.86 10.06
N LYS A 158 21.33 -18.28 10.16
CA LYS A 158 20.58 -18.83 9.03
C LYS A 158 19.62 -17.79 8.45
N THR A 159 19.21 -18.04 7.20
CA THR A 159 18.10 -17.26 6.60
C THR A 159 16.88 -17.24 7.54
N GLY A 160 16.33 -16.06 7.75
CA GLY A 160 15.24 -15.78 8.69
C GLY A 160 15.69 -15.41 10.09
N GLU A 161 16.99 -15.48 10.39
CA GLU A 161 17.54 -15.16 11.70
C GLU A 161 18.17 -13.76 11.77
N THR A 162 18.28 -13.28 12.99
CA THR A 162 18.96 -12.03 13.34
C THR A 162 20.21 -12.35 14.17
N THR A 163 21.30 -11.65 13.90
CA THR A 163 22.54 -11.80 14.69
C THR A 163 22.29 -11.47 16.16
N PRO A 164 23.02 -12.11 17.11
CA PRO A 164 22.81 -11.91 18.55
C PRO A 164 22.99 -10.46 19.00
N ASP A 165 23.80 -9.68 18.31
CA ASP A 165 24.01 -8.25 18.54
C ASP A 165 22.85 -7.37 18.02
N GLY A 166 21.88 -7.98 17.33
CA GLY A 166 20.75 -7.27 16.72
C GLY A 166 21.15 -6.39 15.52
N LEU A 167 22.33 -6.61 14.93
CA LEU A 167 22.80 -5.76 13.84
C LEU A 167 22.24 -6.21 12.49
N PHE A 168 22.29 -7.51 12.17
CA PHE A 168 21.85 -8.04 10.87
C PHE A 168 20.67 -8.99 10.98
N THR A 169 19.73 -8.88 10.05
CA THR A 169 18.76 -9.93 9.77
C THR A 169 18.94 -10.36 8.30
N LEU A 170 19.03 -11.68 8.06
CA LEU A 170 19.18 -12.24 6.72
C LEU A 170 17.86 -12.81 6.23
N LEU A 171 17.38 -12.37 5.08
CA LEU A 171 16.20 -12.91 4.41
C LEU A 171 16.50 -13.32 2.97
N GLN A 172 15.83 -14.36 2.53
CA GLN A 172 15.65 -14.66 1.11
C GLN A 172 14.29 -14.13 0.67
N VAL A 173 14.29 -13.36 -0.42
CA VAL A 173 13.08 -12.74 -0.95
C VAL A 173 12.89 -13.12 -2.42
N GLU A 174 11.68 -12.90 -2.91
CA GLU A 174 11.37 -13.07 -4.33
C GLU A 174 12.08 -12.00 -5.18
N CYS A 175 11.72 -11.89 -6.45
CA CYS A 175 12.40 -11.01 -7.39
C CYS A 175 12.43 -9.54 -6.93
N LEU A 176 13.63 -8.99 -6.83
CA LEU A 176 13.89 -7.59 -6.53
C LEU A 176 13.80 -6.65 -7.75
N GLY A 177 13.40 -7.16 -8.92
CA GLY A 177 13.20 -6.35 -10.12
C GLY A 177 14.46 -5.95 -10.89
N SER A 178 15.67 -6.34 -10.42
CA SER A 178 16.95 -5.96 -11.06
C SER A 178 17.71 -7.17 -11.65
N CYS A 179 17.03 -7.99 -12.46
CA CYS A 179 17.56 -9.25 -12.97
C CYS A 179 18.82 -9.10 -13.85
N GLY A 180 19.01 -7.94 -14.49
CA GLY A 180 20.21 -7.62 -15.25
C GLY A 180 21.49 -7.62 -14.41
N ASN A 181 21.38 -7.24 -13.15
CA ASN A 181 22.46 -7.11 -12.17
C ASN A 181 22.56 -8.32 -11.22
N GLY A 182 21.78 -9.38 -11.46
CA GLY A 182 21.80 -10.56 -10.56
C GLY A 182 23.17 -11.26 -10.54
N PRO A 183 23.55 -11.87 -9.39
CA PRO A 183 22.83 -11.91 -8.13
C PRO A 183 22.65 -10.53 -7.47
N MET A 184 21.54 -10.37 -6.72
CA MET A 184 21.13 -9.10 -6.17
C MET A 184 20.75 -9.19 -4.70
N MET A 185 21.07 -8.14 -3.94
CA MET A 185 20.55 -7.95 -2.58
C MET A 185 20.10 -6.52 -2.34
N LEU A 186 19.25 -6.36 -1.34
CA LEU A 186 18.97 -5.08 -0.67
C LEU A 186 19.65 -5.07 0.70
N VAL A 187 20.12 -3.92 1.10
CA VAL A 187 20.44 -3.58 2.50
C VAL A 187 19.40 -2.58 2.95
N ASN A 188 18.49 -3.01 3.81
CA ASN A 188 17.25 -2.30 4.09
C ASN A 188 16.45 -2.11 2.78
N ASP A 189 16.37 -0.88 2.25
CA ASP A 189 15.64 -0.57 1.01
C ASP A 189 16.57 -0.17 -0.14
N ASP A 190 17.89 -0.17 0.09
CA ASP A 190 18.88 0.21 -0.90
C ASP A 190 19.41 -1.02 -1.65
N PHE A 191 19.38 -0.96 -2.99
CA PHE A 191 20.06 -1.95 -3.82
C PHE A 191 21.56 -1.86 -3.62
N ALA A 192 22.19 -2.99 -3.31
CA ALA A 192 23.64 -3.04 -3.10
C ALA A 192 24.29 -4.15 -3.93
N THR A 193 25.26 -3.78 -4.76
CA THR A 193 26.19 -4.69 -5.39
C THR A 193 27.62 -4.43 -4.93
N ASP A 194 27.90 -3.26 -4.38
CA ASP A 194 29.20 -2.88 -3.82
C ASP A 194 29.10 -1.64 -2.90
N VAL A 195 30.25 -1.18 -2.41
CA VAL A 195 30.43 0.07 -1.66
C VAL A 195 31.46 0.94 -2.39
N GLU A 196 31.10 2.21 -2.64
CA GLU A 196 31.99 3.20 -3.20
C GLU A 196 31.78 4.57 -2.55
N ASN A 197 32.86 5.31 -2.32
CA ASN A 197 32.83 6.63 -1.70
C ASN A 197 31.97 6.66 -0.42
N ASP A 198 32.10 5.60 0.38
CA ASP A 198 31.35 5.41 1.63
C ASP A 198 29.81 5.33 1.43
N GLN A 199 29.37 4.85 0.30
CA GLN A 199 27.96 4.66 -0.03
C GLN A 199 27.72 3.27 -0.62
N LEU A 200 26.53 2.70 -0.31
CA LEU A 200 26.05 1.50 -1.01
C LEU A 200 25.74 1.88 -2.45
N VAL A 201 26.21 1.09 -3.39
CA VAL A 201 26.00 1.34 -4.82
C VAL A 201 25.50 0.11 -5.56
N MET A 202 24.68 0.36 -6.57
CA MET A 202 24.33 -0.61 -7.59
C MET A 202 24.74 -0.06 -8.96
N LYS A 203 25.77 -0.64 -9.56
CA LYS A 203 26.22 -0.22 -10.89
C LYS A 203 25.60 -1.10 -11.97
N PRO A 204 25.17 -0.52 -13.10
CA PRO A 204 24.75 -1.32 -14.26
C PRO A 204 25.86 -2.29 -14.70
N GLY A 205 25.50 -3.55 -14.88
CA GLY A 205 26.44 -4.60 -15.32
C GLY A 205 27.37 -5.14 -14.23
N THR A 206 27.27 -4.68 -12.98
CA THR A 206 27.98 -5.28 -11.84
C THR A 206 27.10 -6.34 -11.19
N THR A 207 27.72 -7.40 -10.70
CA THR A 207 27.06 -8.48 -9.96
C THR A 207 27.63 -8.55 -8.55
N LEU A 208 26.81 -9.00 -7.62
CA LEU A 208 27.24 -9.25 -6.25
C LEU A 208 28.28 -10.39 -6.22
N THR A 209 29.36 -10.20 -5.48
CA THR A 209 30.44 -11.20 -5.24
C THR A 209 30.72 -11.33 -3.74
N GLU A 210 31.46 -12.37 -3.35
CA GLU A 210 31.85 -12.55 -1.93
C GLU A 210 32.66 -11.35 -1.43
N GLU A 211 33.57 -10.81 -2.26
CA GLU A 211 34.39 -9.65 -1.89
C GLU A 211 33.54 -8.38 -1.75
N SER A 212 32.55 -8.18 -2.62
CA SER A 212 31.66 -7.03 -2.50
C SER A 212 30.76 -7.17 -1.28
N ILE A 213 30.29 -8.35 -0.96
CA ILE A 213 29.55 -8.65 0.27
C ILE A 213 30.40 -8.30 1.50
N ALA A 214 31.67 -8.71 1.53
CA ALA A 214 32.56 -8.37 2.63
C ALA A 214 32.73 -6.86 2.82
N ARG A 215 32.80 -6.08 1.72
CA ARG A 215 32.84 -4.61 1.78
C ARG A 215 31.51 -4.03 2.28
N ILE A 216 30.37 -4.58 1.84
CA ILE A 216 29.05 -4.16 2.28
C ILE A 216 28.87 -4.42 3.78
N LEU A 217 29.20 -5.61 4.26
CA LEU A 217 29.13 -5.93 5.70
C LEU A 217 30.03 -5.00 6.53
N LYS A 218 31.25 -4.76 6.07
CA LYS A 218 32.18 -3.83 6.73
C LYS A 218 31.58 -2.41 6.77
N TRP A 219 30.98 -1.96 5.71
CA TRP A 219 30.28 -0.68 5.66
C TRP A 219 29.14 -0.63 6.68
N CYS A 220 28.31 -1.68 6.76
CA CYS A 220 27.24 -1.76 7.74
C CYS A 220 27.75 -1.65 9.18
N TYR A 221 28.84 -2.35 9.54
CA TYR A 221 29.46 -2.22 10.85
C TYR A 221 29.93 -0.80 11.14
N ALA A 222 30.51 -0.12 10.16
CA ALA A 222 30.98 1.26 10.31
C ALA A 222 29.81 2.26 10.49
N HIS A 223 28.61 1.94 9.96
CA HIS A 223 27.44 2.81 9.94
C HIS A 223 26.33 2.39 10.92
N GLU A 224 26.61 1.50 11.88
CA GLU A 224 25.58 0.97 12.78
C GLU A 224 24.83 2.05 13.61
N ASN A 225 25.46 3.21 13.83
CA ASN A 225 24.89 4.34 14.56
C ASN A 225 24.32 5.44 13.65
N ASN A 226 24.49 5.32 12.34
CA ASN A 226 24.16 6.34 11.35
C ASN A 226 23.24 5.80 10.24
N ILE A 227 22.42 4.81 10.57
CA ILE A 227 21.47 4.24 9.61
C ILE A 227 20.48 5.32 9.21
N PRO A 228 20.30 5.60 7.90
CA PRO A 228 19.25 6.47 7.45
C PRO A 228 17.91 5.94 7.95
N LYS A 229 17.28 6.64 8.88
CA LYS A 229 15.93 6.30 9.31
C LYS A 229 14.99 6.64 8.16
N HIS A 230 14.15 5.68 7.76
CA HIS A 230 13.02 6.01 6.94
C HIS A 230 12.20 7.08 7.63
N ASP A 231 12.09 8.24 7.02
CA ASP A 231 11.18 9.27 7.50
C ASP A 231 9.75 8.92 7.07
N VAL A 232 9.18 7.94 7.74
CA VAL A 232 7.79 7.52 7.52
C VAL A 232 6.78 8.62 7.86
N LEU A 233 7.18 9.60 8.66
CA LEU A 233 6.34 10.74 9.03
C LEU A 233 6.49 11.90 8.05
N GLY A 234 7.65 12.05 7.42
CA GLY A 234 7.97 13.18 6.53
C GLY A 234 7.72 12.95 5.04
N GLY A 235 7.36 11.76 4.63
CA GLY A 235 7.23 11.44 3.20
C GLY A 235 8.57 11.18 2.54
N VAL A 236 9.00 11.29 1.49
CA VAL A 236 10.17 10.91 0.71
C VAL A 236 11.44 10.89 1.55
N VAL A 237 12.04 9.75 1.69
CA VAL A 237 13.36 9.57 2.32
C VAL A 237 14.38 10.42 1.56
N LYS A 238 14.90 11.44 2.22
CA LYS A 238 16.06 12.17 1.70
C LYS A 238 17.26 11.21 1.78
N GLY A 239 17.71 10.73 0.64
CA GLY A 239 18.97 10.01 0.58
C GLY A 239 18.97 8.61 -0.02
N HIS A 240 17.92 8.14 -0.69
CA HIS A 240 18.03 6.97 -1.55
C HIS A 240 18.88 7.33 -2.77
N SER A 241 20.18 7.30 -2.57
CA SER A 241 21.18 7.64 -3.59
C SER A 241 21.39 6.54 -4.64
N GLY A 242 20.52 5.53 -4.69
CA GLY A 242 20.71 4.37 -5.55
C GLY A 242 19.75 4.21 -6.70
N HIS A 243 18.63 4.89 -6.74
CA HIS A 243 17.71 4.81 -7.87
C HIS A 243 18.07 5.87 -8.90
N PRO A 244 18.58 5.48 -10.11
CA PRO A 244 18.65 6.41 -11.23
C PRO A 244 17.21 6.77 -11.61
N GLY A 245 16.72 7.91 -11.11
CA GLY A 245 15.36 8.36 -11.34
C GLY A 245 14.59 8.77 -10.09
N ALA A 246 15.16 8.66 -8.87
CA ALA A 246 14.62 9.37 -7.74
C ALA A 246 14.90 10.85 -7.94
N PRO A 247 13.94 11.69 -8.40
CA PRO A 247 14.18 13.10 -8.50
C PRO A 247 14.35 13.61 -7.07
N GLY A 248 15.46 14.27 -6.84
CA GLY A 248 15.65 15.05 -5.64
C GLY A 248 14.44 15.95 -5.45
N ALA A 249 13.77 15.77 -4.34
CA ALA A 249 12.84 16.67 -3.70
C ALA A 249 11.76 17.36 -4.58
N LYS A 250 10.55 17.31 -4.13
CA LYS A 250 9.39 18.10 -4.57
C LYS A 250 8.66 17.68 -5.85
N ALA A 251 8.85 16.50 -6.35
CA ALA A 251 7.84 15.93 -7.24
C ALA A 251 6.67 15.48 -6.38
N LYS A 252 5.56 16.19 -6.43
CA LYS A 252 4.24 15.62 -6.11
C LYS A 252 4.17 14.28 -6.85
N PRO A 253 3.61 13.21 -6.24
CA PRO A 253 3.57 11.90 -6.90
C PRO A 253 2.97 12.07 -8.30
N GLN A 254 3.76 11.78 -9.33
CA GLN A 254 3.34 11.90 -10.73
C GLN A 254 2.23 10.91 -11.12
N VAL A 255 1.86 10.01 -10.23
CA VAL A 255 0.68 9.13 -10.42
C VAL A 255 -0.61 9.95 -10.59
N ALA A 256 -0.64 11.18 -10.06
CA ALA A 256 -1.76 12.09 -10.25
C ALA A 256 -1.88 12.62 -11.70
N ASP A 257 -0.80 12.60 -12.50
CA ASP A 257 -0.80 13.27 -13.80
C ASP A 257 -1.42 12.45 -14.94
N TYR A 258 -1.60 11.14 -14.76
CA TYR A 258 -2.16 10.26 -15.79
C TYR A 258 -3.54 9.69 -15.48
N ALA A 259 -3.93 9.61 -14.22
CA ALA A 259 -5.26 9.14 -13.86
C ALA A 259 -6.29 10.27 -14.00
N PRO A 260 -7.47 10.02 -14.59
CA PRO A 260 -8.54 11.00 -14.54
C PRO A 260 -8.91 11.26 -13.08
N PRO A 261 -9.29 12.48 -12.71
CA PRO A 261 -9.74 12.78 -11.36
C PRO A 261 -10.93 11.89 -10.97
N SER A 262 -11.10 11.67 -9.68
CA SER A 262 -12.23 10.90 -9.17
C SER A 262 -13.55 11.56 -9.56
N PRO A 263 -14.62 10.80 -9.85
CA PRO A 263 -15.93 11.39 -10.10
C PRO A 263 -16.46 12.08 -8.84
N VAL A 264 -17.33 13.04 -8.99
CA VAL A 264 -18.04 13.65 -7.86
C VAL A 264 -18.86 12.57 -7.15
N LEU A 265 -18.72 12.47 -5.82
CA LEU A 265 -19.33 11.41 -5.03
C LEU A 265 -20.56 11.92 -4.26
N ASN A 266 -21.45 10.97 -3.94
CA ASN A 266 -22.62 11.21 -3.09
C ASN A 266 -23.51 12.37 -3.58
N VAL A 267 -23.70 12.49 -4.89
CA VAL A 267 -24.61 13.47 -5.46
C VAL A 267 -26.04 13.10 -5.05
N LYS A 268 -26.72 14.03 -4.37
CA LYS A 268 -28.13 13.95 -4.01
C LYS A 268 -28.86 15.12 -4.62
N ALA A 269 -30.09 14.91 -5.03
CA ALA A 269 -30.94 15.95 -5.58
C ALA A 269 -32.32 15.93 -4.88
N GLU A 270 -32.73 17.05 -4.33
CA GLU A 270 -34.02 17.23 -3.66
C GLU A 270 -34.70 18.48 -4.21
N ALA A 271 -35.99 18.43 -4.50
CA ALA A 271 -36.75 19.59 -5.00
C ALA A 271 -37.77 20.08 -3.98
N ASP A 272 -37.92 21.41 -3.94
CA ASP A 272 -38.96 22.12 -3.24
C ASP A 272 -39.58 23.21 -4.16
N GLU A 273 -40.34 24.15 -3.62
CA GLU A 273 -40.95 25.26 -4.37
C GLU A 273 -39.94 26.23 -5.01
N ASN A 274 -38.68 26.21 -4.54
CA ASN A 274 -37.60 27.07 -5.03
C ASN A 274 -36.75 26.42 -6.12
N GLY A 275 -37.01 25.14 -6.46
CA GLY A 275 -36.28 24.40 -7.46
C GLY A 275 -35.61 23.11 -6.94
N ALA A 276 -34.66 22.58 -7.67
CA ALA A 276 -33.90 21.41 -7.28
C ALA A 276 -32.56 21.79 -6.63
N THR A 277 -32.35 21.37 -5.41
CA THR A 277 -31.10 21.53 -4.67
C THR A 277 -30.26 20.27 -4.80
N LEU A 278 -29.06 20.40 -5.36
CA LEU A 278 -28.08 19.33 -5.45
C LEU A 278 -27.04 19.50 -4.36
N THR A 279 -26.69 18.42 -3.69
CA THR A 279 -25.60 18.37 -2.71
C THR A 279 -24.64 17.25 -3.05
N TRP A 280 -23.35 17.41 -2.74
CA TRP A 280 -22.32 16.44 -3.08
C TRP A 280 -21.13 16.49 -2.13
N LYS A 281 -20.26 15.49 -2.27
CA LYS A 281 -18.93 15.49 -1.65
C LYS A 281 -17.89 15.80 -2.72
N GLY A 282 -17.26 16.96 -2.64
CA GLY A 282 -16.16 17.36 -3.51
C GLY A 282 -14.83 16.74 -3.08
N ALA A 283 -13.86 16.82 -3.97
CA ALA A 283 -12.48 16.46 -3.69
C ALA A 283 -11.56 17.70 -3.88
N PRO A 284 -10.48 17.81 -3.10
CA PRO A 284 -9.61 18.99 -3.13
C PRO A 284 -8.87 19.21 -4.44
N GLU A 285 -8.76 18.16 -5.27
CA GLU A 285 -8.11 18.23 -6.59
C GLU A 285 -8.97 18.86 -7.68
N PHE A 286 -10.25 19.11 -7.44
CA PHE A 286 -11.13 19.69 -8.47
C PHE A 286 -10.81 21.16 -8.71
N THR A 287 -10.70 21.52 -10.00
CA THR A 287 -10.54 22.91 -10.46
C THR A 287 -11.83 23.48 -11.02
N LYS A 288 -12.75 22.61 -11.47
CA LYS A 288 -14.05 22.98 -12.02
C LYS A 288 -15.05 21.85 -11.78
N ILE A 289 -16.31 22.20 -11.53
CA ILE A 289 -17.45 21.29 -11.44
C ILE A 289 -18.54 21.80 -12.37
N VAL A 290 -19.12 20.91 -13.19
CA VAL A 290 -20.24 21.19 -14.08
C VAL A 290 -21.42 20.33 -13.67
N VAL A 291 -22.60 20.95 -13.57
CA VAL A 291 -23.85 20.26 -13.30
C VAL A 291 -24.63 20.13 -14.59
N GLU A 292 -25.00 18.93 -14.95
CA GLU A 292 -25.79 18.61 -16.13
C GLU A 292 -27.13 17.99 -15.75
N LYS A 293 -28.17 18.39 -16.46
CA LYS A 293 -29.54 17.88 -16.33
C LYS A 293 -29.90 17.08 -17.57
N LYS A 294 -30.56 15.94 -17.41
CA LYS A 294 -30.99 15.08 -18.48
C LYS A 294 -32.22 15.64 -19.19
N ASN A 295 -32.10 15.81 -20.49
CA ASN A 295 -33.18 16.25 -21.37
C ASN A 295 -33.35 15.24 -22.52
N GLY A 296 -34.27 14.28 -22.33
CA GLY A 296 -34.44 13.14 -23.24
C GLY A 296 -33.16 12.28 -23.26
N SER A 297 -32.50 12.21 -24.41
CA SER A 297 -31.23 11.48 -24.58
C SER A 297 -29.99 12.36 -24.43
N LYS A 298 -30.16 13.68 -24.21
CA LYS A 298 -29.06 14.64 -24.10
C LYS A 298 -28.87 15.11 -22.67
N TRP A 299 -27.71 15.70 -22.41
CA TRP A 299 -27.37 16.33 -21.15
C TRP A 299 -27.10 17.80 -21.39
N ASP A 300 -27.88 18.66 -20.72
CA ASP A 300 -27.76 20.12 -20.81
C ASP A 300 -27.07 20.65 -19.59
N VAL A 301 -26.08 21.52 -19.76
CA VAL A 301 -25.42 22.20 -18.63
C VAL A 301 -26.37 23.19 -17.99
N VAL A 302 -26.60 23.02 -16.71
CA VAL A 302 -27.50 23.91 -15.92
C VAL A 302 -26.75 24.78 -14.95
N GLY A 303 -25.47 24.53 -14.68
CA GLY A 303 -24.65 25.39 -13.85
C GLY A 303 -23.22 24.90 -13.64
N GLU A 304 -22.40 25.81 -13.11
CA GLU A 304 -21.00 25.59 -12.77
C GLU A 304 -20.75 26.12 -11.34
N PRO A 305 -21.08 25.34 -10.29
CA PRO A 305 -20.81 25.74 -8.92
C PRO A 305 -19.31 25.87 -8.65
N GLY A 306 -18.96 26.70 -7.68
CA GLY A 306 -17.57 26.80 -7.21
C GLY A 306 -17.08 25.46 -6.62
N VAL A 307 -15.81 25.13 -6.79
CA VAL A 307 -15.23 23.87 -6.31
C VAL A 307 -15.30 23.69 -4.79
N LYS A 308 -15.45 24.79 -4.05
CA LYS A 308 -15.62 24.77 -2.59
C LYS A 308 -17.09 24.70 -2.16
N ASP A 309 -18.02 24.89 -3.11
CA ASP A 309 -19.44 24.82 -2.83
C ASP A 309 -19.84 23.37 -2.55
N LYS A 310 -20.77 23.21 -1.64
CA LYS A 310 -21.30 21.90 -1.25
C LYS A 310 -22.73 21.68 -1.74
N ALA A 311 -23.32 22.72 -2.34
CA ALA A 311 -24.69 22.71 -2.86
C ALA A 311 -24.80 23.63 -4.08
N PHE A 312 -25.75 23.30 -4.94
CA PHE A 312 -26.15 24.08 -6.12
C PHE A 312 -27.66 24.02 -6.26
N VAL A 313 -28.30 25.12 -6.63
CA VAL A 313 -29.75 25.18 -6.84
C VAL A 313 -30.06 25.43 -8.32
N ASP A 314 -30.76 24.51 -8.96
CA ASP A 314 -31.42 24.71 -10.25
C ASP A 314 -32.84 25.21 -10.00
N ALA A 315 -33.07 26.51 -10.16
CA ALA A 315 -34.38 27.12 -9.93
C ALA A 315 -35.49 26.59 -10.86
N ALA A 316 -35.13 26.00 -12.00
CA ALA A 316 -36.07 25.37 -12.91
C ALA A 316 -36.25 23.85 -12.70
N GLY A 317 -35.54 23.31 -11.67
CA GLY A 317 -35.54 21.89 -11.36
C GLY A 317 -36.85 21.43 -10.70
N LYS A 318 -37.29 20.22 -11.04
CA LYS A 318 -38.52 19.61 -10.53
C LYS A 318 -38.27 18.20 -10.03
N VAL A 319 -39.20 17.69 -9.24
CA VAL A 319 -39.19 16.28 -8.80
C VAL A 319 -39.23 15.37 -10.04
N GLY A 320 -38.33 14.38 -10.06
CA GLY A 320 -38.17 13.44 -11.18
C GLY A 320 -37.09 13.86 -12.18
N ASP A 321 -36.58 15.08 -12.14
CA ASP A 321 -35.44 15.48 -12.96
C ASP A 321 -34.18 14.69 -12.57
N VAL A 322 -33.35 14.39 -13.57
CA VAL A 322 -32.15 13.59 -13.40
C VAL A 322 -30.92 14.45 -13.65
N TYR A 323 -29.99 14.43 -12.72
CA TYR A 323 -28.77 15.21 -12.77
C TYR A 323 -27.54 14.32 -12.69
N ARG A 324 -26.43 14.81 -13.25
CA ARG A 324 -25.08 14.29 -13.02
C ARG A 324 -24.09 15.44 -12.91
N MET A 325 -22.95 15.16 -12.35
CA MET A 325 -21.89 16.14 -12.17
C MET A 325 -20.61 15.65 -12.82
N ILE A 326 -19.90 16.56 -13.46
CA ILE A 326 -18.59 16.30 -14.08
C ILE A 326 -17.58 17.25 -13.42
N ALA A 327 -16.51 16.69 -12.90
CA ALA A 327 -15.41 17.48 -12.34
C ALA A 327 -14.19 17.46 -13.25
N THR A 328 -13.43 18.54 -13.24
CA THR A 328 -12.13 18.60 -13.89
C THR A 328 -11.04 18.96 -12.88
N SER A 329 -9.81 18.53 -13.17
CA SER A 329 -8.62 18.87 -12.41
C SER A 329 -7.54 19.28 -13.41
N GLY A 330 -7.31 20.59 -13.57
CA GLY A 330 -6.55 21.14 -14.69
C GLY A 330 -7.22 20.81 -16.03
N GLU A 331 -6.49 20.18 -16.94
CA GLU A 331 -7.01 19.76 -18.27
C GLU A 331 -7.72 18.39 -18.28
N ARG A 332 -7.73 17.69 -17.14
CA ARG A 332 -8.29 16.34 -17.05
C ARG A 332 -9.72 16.34 -16.56
N THR A 333 -10.56 15.57 -17.21
CA THR A 333 -11.99 15.45 -16.91
C THR A 333 -12.28 14.10 -16.27
N ALA A 334 -12.99 14.12 -15.13
CA ALA A 334 -13.47 12.92 -14.46
C ALA A 334 -14.60 12.23 -15.26
N LYS A 335 -14.81 10.94 -15.00
CA LYS A 335 -16.05 10.30 -15.41
C LYS A 335 -17.23 11.01 -14.74
N PRO A 336 -18.39 11.12 -15.42
CA PRO A 336 -19.60 11.66 -14.80
C PRO A 336 -19.91 10.94 -13.48
N SER A 337 -20.47 11.66 -12.51
CA SER A 337 -21.02 11.05 -11.31
C SER A 337 -22.12 10.04 -11.63
N LYS A 338 -22.54 9.26 -10.65
CA LYS A 338 -23.81 8.52 -10.76
C LYS A 338 -24.96 9.51 -10.98
N GLU A 339 -25.97 9.09 -11.73
CA GLU A 339 -27.19 9.88 -11.92
C GLU A 339 -27.93 10.04 -10.58
N ALA A 340 -28.31 11.27 -10.24
CA ALA A 340 -29.13 11.60 -9.08
C ALA A 340 -30.53 12.00 -9.56
N VAL A 341 -31.53 11.23 -9.17
CA VAL A 341 -32.94 11.55 -9.46
C VAL A 341 -33.46 12.46 -8.34
N THR A 342 -34.08 13.55 -8.72
CA THR A 342 -34.62 14.52 -7.76
C THR A 342 -35.82 13.93 -7.02
N THR A 343 -35.73 13.89 -5.69
CA THR A 343 -36.81 13.51 -4.77
C THR A 343 -37.45 14.74 -4.16
N GLN A 344 -38.66 14.61 -3.64
CA GLN A 344 -39.30 15.70 -2.92
C GLN A 344 -38.62 15.91 -1.57
N LYS A 345 -38.22 17.13 -1.28
CA LYS A 345 -37.65 17.48 0.03
C LYS A 345 -38.70 17.26 1.12
N PRO A 346 -38.40 16.54 2.19
CA PRO A 346 -39.34 16.33 3.28
C PRO A 346 -39.71 17.69 3.90
N ALA A 347 -41.01 17.86 4.22
CA ALA A 347 -41.49 19.03 4.91
C ALA A 347 -40.73 19.17 6.26
N PRO A 348 -40.43 20.40 6.70
CA PRO A 348 -39.85 20.62 8.03
C PRO A 348 -40.78 20.02 9.09
N VAL A 349 -40.22 19.16 9.92
CA VAL A 349 -40.93 18.62 11.09
C VAL A 349 -41.09 19.82 12.03
N GLU A 350 -42.35 20.34 12.19
CA GLU A 350 -42.66 21.29 13.25
C GLU A 350 -42.38 20.57 14.58
N GLU A 351 -41.36 21.03 15.29
CA GLU A 351 -41.16 20.63 16.69
C GLU A 351 -42.40 21.09 17.46
N ALA A 352 -43.23 20.16 17.83
CA ALA A 352 -44.33 20.43 18.76
C ALA A 352 -43.73 20.96 20.05
N LYS A 353 -44.08 22.23 20.36
CA LYS A 353 -43.76 22.90 21.62
C LYS A 353 -44.46 22.21 22.78
#